data_58c7acff91ac8aedf2c61278183f7d85
#
_entry.id   58c7acff91ac8aedf2c61278183f7d85
#
_cell.length_a   1.000
_cell.length_b   1.000
_cell.length_c   1.000
_cell.angle_alpha   90.00
_cell.angle_beta   90.00
_cell.angle_gamma   90.00
#
_symmetry.space_group_name_H-M   'P 1'
#
loop_
_entity.id
_entity.type
_entity.pdbx_description
1 polymer ?
#
loop_
_entity_poly.entity_id
_entity_poly.type
_entity_poly.pdbx_seq_one_letter_code
_entity_poly.pdbx_strand_id
1 'polypeptide(L)'
;MNLIVLNNPAALPWQTNLYDLVLLTMFLSAVVHCIAQFRRGRRIYSVVLVAAIIYGLVLELVGMATLNMYHQGDFAVMINWPAFPLWQGTTMMPSYVLILYPAFLFTGFKVIEALGIEKRWHAAIVGGLFLIALDAPYMIEGPLRHVQWWAWDPNFKYFQYFVGWPLLDVCWQGTWEALFLYIMLWAMRRIDAGENGGTRWSNAKALGMFPPLAALTVLAIGPFLLVPVTGVTALGGPQWPVVALLIAAYIAVAVIALRTARRKGSVEPVTAFIVFAYVASFAAMVTENIAYEGRLTGYIVAQIIALITVSWLTLFPLTARRRRAQQPARAVATGLGVLDVR
;
A
#
# COMPACT_ATOMS: atom_id res chain seq x y z
N MET A 1 19.63 -6.06 -28.43
CA MET A 1 19.58 -5.91 -26.98
C MET A 1 18.42 -6.72 -26.45
N ASN A 2 18.64 -7.54 -25.42
CA ASN A 2 17.55 -8.32 -24.82
C ASN A 2 16.64 -7.39 -24.01
N LEU A 3 15.32 -7.50 -24.18
CA LEU A 3 14.35 -6.76 -23.40
C LEU A 3 14.40 -7.15 -21.90
N ILE A 4 14.65 -8.42 -21.61
CA ILE A 4 14.76 -8.96 -20.26
C ILE A 4 16.22 -9.37 -20.05
N VAL A 5 16.78 -8.94 -18.94
CA VAL A 5 18.12 -9.30 -18.49
C VAL A 5 17.97 -10.06 -17.17
N LEU A 6 18.62 -11.22 -17.09
CA LEU A 6 18.61 -12.05 -15.89
C LEU A 6 19.97 -11.96 -15.21
N ASN A 7 19.97 -11.49 -13.98
CA ASN A 7 21.15 -11.50 -13.11
C ASN A 7 21.19 -12.81 -12.33
N ASN A 8 22.41 -13.23 -11.94
CA ASN A 8 22.57 -14.40 -11.08
C ASN A 8 22.10 -14.10 -9.65
N PRO A 9 21.02 -14.72 -9.16
CA PRO A 9 20.53 -14.47 -7.80
C PRO A 9 21.59 -14.75 -6.70
N ALA A 10 22.52 -15.68 -6.93
CA ALA A 10 23.58 -15.98 -5.98
C ALA A 10 24.62 -14.86 -5.81
N ALA A 11 24.67 -13.91 -6.76
CA ALA A 11 25.54 -12.74 -6.68
C ALA A 11 24.86 -11.53 -6.03
N LEU A 12 23.55 -11.59 -5.79
CA LEU A 12 22.77 -10.51 -5.17
C LEU A 12 22.71 -10.71 -3.64
N PRO A 13 22.50 -9.62 -2.87
CA PRO A 13 22.18 -9.72 -1.45
C PRO A 13 20.97 -10.64 -1.24
N TRP A 14 20.99 -11.46 -0.18
CA TRP A 14 19.86 -12.36 0.12
C TRP A 14 18.56 -11.60 0.37
N GLN A 15 18.64 -10.38 0.90
CA GLN A 15 17.51 -9.47 1.09
C GLN A 15 16.81 -9.18 -0.23
N THR A 16 17.58 -8.94 -1.30
CA THR A 16 17.07 -8.69 -2.64
C THR A 16 16.28 -9.88 -3.17
N ASN A 17 16.84 -11.09 -3.03
CA ASN A 17 16.15 -12.32 -3.43
C ASN A 17 14.88 -12.59 -2.61
N LEU A 18 14.94 -12.35 -1.30
CA LEU A 18 13.78 -12.51 -0.42
C LEU A 18 12.70 -11.49 -0.77
N TYR A 19 13.06 -10.25 -1.06
CA TYR A 19 12.14 -9.20 -1.45
C TYR A 19 11.44 -9.53 -2.77
N ASP A 20 12.19 -9.93 -3.81
CA ASP A 20 11.64 -10.38 -5.09
C ASP A 20 10.62 -11.52 -4.88
N LEU A 21 10.99 -12.53 -4.07
CA LEU A 21 10.13 -13.67 -3.77
C LEU A 21 8.84 -13.25 -3.04
N VAL A 22 8.95 -12.35 -2.08
CA VAL A 22 7.79 -11.87 -1.30
C VAL A 22 6.85 -11.07 -2.17
N LEU A 23 7.36 -10.12 -2.95
CA LEU A 23 6.52 -9.33 -3.85
C LEU A 23 5.84 -10.20 -4.91
N LEU A 24 6.58 -11.14 -5.51
CA LEU A 24 6.00 -12.07 -6.46
C LEU A 24 4.89 -12.91 -5.80
N THR A 25 5.13 -13.40 -4.58
CA THR A 25 4.14 -14.16 -3.81
C THR A 25 2.90 -13.35 -3.51
N MET A 26 3.06 -12.09 -3.07
CA MET A 26 1.95 -11.16 -2.82
C MET A 26 1.15 -10.90 -4.09
N PHE A 27 1.84 -10.57 -5.18
CA PHE A 27 1.22 -10.29 -6.46
C PHE A 27 0.45 -11.50 -7.03
N LEU A 28 1.07 -12.67 -7.07
CA LEU A 28 0.42 -13.89 -7.54
C LEU A 28 -0.80 -14.26 -6.69
N SER A 29 -0.70 -14.11 -5.37
CA SER A 29 -1.84 -14.31 -4.47
C SER A 29 -2.98 -13.34 -4.77
N ALA A 30 -2.67 -12.06 -5.04
CA ALA A 30 -3.65 -11.07 -5.47
C ALA A 30 -4.30 -11.46 -6.82
N VAL A 31 -3.50 -11.89 -7.81
CA VAL A 31 -4.00 -12.34 -9.13
C VAL A 31 -4.94 -13.53 -8.98
N VAL A 32 -4.54 -14.56 -8.23
CA VAL A 32 -5.37 -15.75 -7.99
C VAL A 32 -6.69 -15.35 -7.31
N HIS A 33 -6.63 -14.48 -6.33
CA HIS A 33 -7.84 -13.95 -5.68
C HIS A 33 -8.73 -13.18 -6.67
N CYS A 34 -8.14 -12.29 -7.49
CA CYS A 34 -8.87 -11.55 -8.51
C CYS A 34 -9.61 -12.49 -9.48
N ILE A 35 -8.94 -13.53 -9.97
CA ILE A 35 -9.54 -14.53 -10.87
C ILE A 35 -10.70 -15.25 -10.17
N ALA A 36 -10.50 -15.70 -8.93
CA ALA A 36 -11.52 -16.39 -8.16
C ALA A 36 -12.75 -15.51 -7.91
N GLN A 37 -12.54 -14.25 -7.56
CA GLN A 37 -13.62 -13.29 -7.31
C GLN A 37 -14.32 -12.86 -8.61
N PHE A 38 -13.57 -12.69 -9.69
CA PHE A 38 -14.13 -12.40 -11.01
C PHE A 38 -15.12 -13.48 -11.47
N ARG A 39 -14.75 -14.75 -11.31
CA ARG A 39 -15.64 -15.89 -11.57
C ARG A 39 -16.91 -15.88 -10.73
N ARG A 40 -16.87 -15.27 -9.54
CA ARG A 40 -18.03 -15.05 -8.64
C ARG A 40 -18.79 -13.77 -8.96
N GLY A 41 -18.44 -13.07 -10.03
CA GLY A 41 -19.08 -11.83 -10.45
C GLY A 41 -18.57 -10.55 -9.78
N ARG A 42 -17.57 -10.63 -8.89
CA ARG A 42 -16.93 -9.48 -8.25
C ARG A 42 -15.73 -9.01 -9.05
N ARG A 43 -15.87 -7.89 -9.75
CA ARG A 43 -14.86 -7.38 -10.69
C ARG A 43 -13.94 -6.32 -10.06
N ILE A 44 -14.33 -5.74 -8.94
CA ILE A 44 -13.59 -4.63 -8.31
C ILE A 44 -12.13 -4.97 -8.04
N TYR A 45 -11.82 -6.18 -7.61
CA TYR A 45 -10.45 -6.57 -7.31
C TYR A 45 -9.55 -6.59 -8.54
N SER A 46 -10.07 -7.06 -9.67
CA SER A 46 -9.37 -6.99 -10.97
C SER A 46 -9.17 -5.54 -11.42
N VAL A 47 -10.15 -4.68 -11.17
CA VAL A 47 -10.07 -3.24 -11.46
C VAL A 47 -8.98 -2.58 -10.61
N VAL A 48 -8.94 -2.86 -9.31
CA VAL A 48 -7.90 -2.36 -8.39
C VAL A 48 -6.52 -2.79 -8.89
N LEU A 49 -6.36 -4.08 -9.21
CA LEU A 49 -5.08 -4.63 -9.66
C LEU A 49 -4.59 -3.96 -10.95
N VAL A 50 -5.46 -3.86 -11.98
CA VAL A 50 -5.10 -3.24 -13.27
C VAL A 50 -4.81 -1.75 -13.11
N ALA A 51 -5.62 -1.02 -12.34
CA ALA A 51 -5.38 0.39 -12.08
C ALA A 51 -4.06 0.61 -11.34
N ALA A 52 -3.72 -0.26 -10.39
CA ALA A 52 -2.48 -0.18 -9.63
C ALA A 52 -1.23 -0.49 -10.49
N ILE A 53 -1.32 -1.43 -11.44
CA ILE A 53 -0.25 -1.68 -12.43
C ILE A 53 0.01 -0.42 -13.26
N ILE A 54 -1.04 0.21 -13.79
CA ILE A 54 -0.92 1.42 -14.61
C ILE A 54 -0.36 2.57 -13.78
N TYR A 55 -0.91 2.77 -12.57
CA TYR A 55 -0.47 3.80 -11.64
C TYR A 55 1.03 3.65 -11.33
N GLY A 56 1.45 2.48 -10.85
CA GLY A 56 2.83 2.23 -10.45
C GLY A 56 3.81 2.37 -11.62
N LEU A 57 3.48 1.79 -12.78
CA LEU A 57 4.35 1.87 -13.95
C LEU A 57 4.58 3.32 -14.40
N VAL A 58 3.50 4.11 -14.53
CA VAL A 58 3.62 5.52 -14.97
C VAL A 58 4.38 6.34 -13.93
N LEU A 59 4.10 6.10 -12.66
CA LEU A 59 4.73 6.77 -11.54
C LEU A 59 6.24 6.57 -11.51
N GLU A 60 6.68 5.32 -11.61
CA GLU A 60 8.10 4.94 -11.60
C GLU A 60 8.84 5.49 -12.81
N LEU A 61 8.23 5.39 -13.99
CA LEU A 61 8.83 5.96 -15.21
C LEU A 61 8.95 7.49 -15.09
N VAL A 62 7.99 8.19 -14.52
CA VAL A 62 8.07 9.64 -14.28
C VAL A 62 9.17 9.94 -13.25
N GLY A 63 9.21 9.21 -12.14
CA GLY A 63 10.22 9.39 -11.08
C GLY A 63 11.65 9.20 -11.57
N MET A 64 11.88 8.11 -12.31
CA MET A 64 13.22 7.76 -12.81
C MET A 64 13.60 8.51 -14.09
N ALA A 65 12.71 8.57 -15.10
CA ALA A 65 13.06 9.07 -16.41
C ALA A 65 12.90 10.59 -16.55
N THR A 66 11.98 11.20 -15.82
CA THR A 66 11.66 12.63 -15.97
C THR A 66 12.24 13.47 -14.84
N LEU A 67 12.07 13.00 -13.58
CA LEU A 67 12.47 13.76 -12.41
C LEU A 67 13.84 13.38 -11.88
N ASN A 68 14.40 12.25 -12.31
CA ASN A 68 15.68 11.71 -11.84
C ASN A 68 15.78 11.72 -10.30
N MET A 69 14.71 11.28 -9.63
CA MET A 69 14.64 11.32 -8.16
C MET A 69 15.51 10.25 -7.50
N TYR A 70 15.70 9.14 -8.18
CA TYR A 70 16.45 7.96 -7.70
C TYR A 70 16.84 7.07 -8.88
N HIS A 71 17.77 6.17 -8.64
CA HIS A 71 18.10 5.09 -9.55
C HIS A 71 18.00 3.74 -8.84
N GLN A 72 17.65 2.72 -9.61
CA GLN A 72 17.49 1.36 -9.12
C GLN A 72 18.83 0.63 -9.12
N GLY A 73 19.00 -0.25 -8.14
CA GLY A 73 20.08 -1.24 -8.11
C GLY A 73 19.74 -2.50 -8.93
N ASP A 74 20.59 -3.50 -8.78
CA ASP A 74 20.44 -4.77 -9.50
C ASP A 74 19.47 -5.72 -8.77
N PHE A 75 18.60 -6.34 -9.58
CA PHE A 75 17.65 -7.37 -9.16
C PHE A 75 17.77 -8.61 -10.05
N ALA A 76 17.16 -9.72 -9.65
CA ALA A 76 17.25 -10.96 -10.42
C ALA A 76 16.70 -10.83 -11.84
N VAL A 77 15.66 -10.04 -12.02
CA VAL A 77 15.04 -9.79 -13.32
C VAL A 77 14.99 -8.29 -13.58
N MET A 78 15.70 -7.84 -14.61
CA MET A 78 15.72 -6.44 -15.06
C MET A 78 15.04 -6.31 -16.42
N ILE A 79 14.33 -5.20 -16.61
CA ILE A 79 13.69 -4.84 -17.88
C ILE A 79 14.51 -3.73 -18.54
N ASN A 80 14.95 -3.97 -19.76
CA ASN A 80 15.68 -2.97 -20.56
C ASN A 80 14.69 -2.15 -21.39
N TRP A 81 14.58 -0.86 -21.11
CA TRP A 81 13.72 0.09 -21.80
C TRP A 81 14.54 0.97 -22.77
N PRO A 82 14.96 0.46 -23.92
CA PRO A 82 15.89 1.19 -24.81
C PRO A 82 15.32 2.52 -25.35
N ALA A 83 13.99 2.68 -25.32
CA ALA A 83 13.34 3.92 -25.77
C ALA A 83 13.27 5.00 -24.66
N PHE A 84 13.59 4.66 -23.41
CA PHE A 84 13.50 5.57 -22.26
C PHE A 84 14.82 5.55 -21.49
N PRO A 85 15.65 6.61 -21.62
CA PRO A 85 16.75 6.78 -20.68
C PRO A 85 16.16 7.00 -19.29
N LEU A 86 16.53 6.14 -18.36
CA LEU A 86 16.19 6.27 -16.94
C LEU A 86 17.28 7.09 -16.24
N TRP A 87 17.53 6.86 -14.98
CA TRP A 87 18.54 7.59 -14.23
C TRP A 87 19.93 7.54 -14.94
N GLN A 88 20.57 8.72 -15.09
CA GLN A 88 21.92 8.86 -15.65
C GLN A 88 22.17 8.11 -16.96
N GLY A 89 21.15 8.01 -17.79
CA GLY A 89 21.25 7.34 -19.09
C GLY A 89 21.15 5.83 -19.07
N THR A 90 20.88 5.23 -17.91
CA THR A 90 20.54 3.80 -17.85
C THR A 90 19.15 3.57 -18.44
N THR A 91 18.94 2.40 -19.02
CA THR A 91 17.63 1.97 -19.54
C THR A 91 17.06 0.80 -18.77
N MET A 92 17.71 0.42 -17.65
CA MET A 92 17.38 -0.77 -16.87
C MET A 92 16.46 -0.44 -15.70
N MET A 93 15.39 -1.23 -15.54
CA MET A 93 14.43 -1.14 -14.45
C MET A 93 14.17 -2.54 -13.87
N PRO A 94 14.16 -2.73 -12.55
CA PRO A 94 13.78 -4.00 -11.95
C PRO A 94 12.35 -4.40 -12.29
N SER A 95 12.11 -5.69 -12.50
CA SER A 95 10.77 -6.20 -12.80
C SER A 95 9.78 -6.03 -11.65
N TYR A 96 10.26 -5.95 -10.40
CA TYR A 96 9.39 -5.76 -9.23
C TYR A 96 8.56 -4.46 -9.30
N VAL A 97 9.04 -3.45 -10.00
CA VAL A 97 8.32 -2.17 -10.21
C VAL A 97 6.92 -2.39 -10.79
N LEU A 98 6.75 -3.42 -11.64
CA LEU A 98 5.45 -3.76 -12.20
C LEU A 98 4.49 -4.41 -11.20
N ILE A 99 5.00 -4.97 -10.12
CA ILE A 99 4.22 -5.79 -9.17
C ILE A 99 4.11 -5.18 -7.78
N LEU A 100 4.97 -4.23 -7.41
CA LEU A 100 4.98 -3.57 -6.10
C LEU A 100 3.64 -2.86 -5.81
N TYR A 101 3.30 -1.88 -6.62
CA TYR A 101 2.07 -1.09 -6.41
C TYR A 101 0.80 -1.94 -6.48
N PRO A 102 0.63 -2.86 -7.45
CA PRO A 102 -0.53 -3.74 -7.42
C PRO A 102 -0.59 -4.63 -6.17
N ALA A 103 0.54 -5.14 -5.67
CA ALA A 103 0.56 -5.92 -4.44
C ALA A 103 0.18 -5.08 -3.21
N PHE A 104 0.73 -3.87 -3.08
CA PHE A 104 0.50 -2.98 -1.95
C PHE A 104 -0.91 -2.38 -1.96
N LEU A 105 -1.34 -1.79 -3.07
CA LEU A 105 -2.66 -1.17 -3.20
C LEU A 105 -3.79 -2.20 -3.10
N PHE A 106 -3.61 -3.40 -3.66
CA PHE A 106 -4.54 -4.50 -3.47
C PHE A 106 -4.65 -4.88 -1.99
N THR A 107 -3.51 -5.03 -1.29
CA THR A 107 -3.48 -5.38 0.12
C THR A 107 -4.15 -4.29 0.97
N GLY A 108 -3.83 -3.02 0.75
CA GLY A 108 -4.48 -1.89 1.41
C GLY A 108 -5.99 -1.87 1.18
N PHE A 109 -6.44 -2.08 -0.06
CA PHE A 109 -7.87 -2.17 -0.39
C PHE A 109 -8.57 -3.31 0.37
N LYS A 110 -7.94 -4.49 0.47
CA LYS A 110 -8.49 -5.64 1.20
C LYS A 110 -8.56 -5.40 2.71
N VAL A 111 -7.56 -4.75 3.28
CA VAL A 111 -7.55 -4.42 4.72
C VAL A 111 -8.67 -3.44 5.05
N ILE A 112 -8.82 -2.33 4.31
CA ILE A 112 -9.89 -1.36 4.58
C ILE A 112 -11.29 -1.94 4.33
N GLU A 113 -11.45 -2.86 3.37
CA GLU A 113 -12.70 -3.59 3.17
C GLU A 113 -13.05 -4.45 4.39
N ALA A 114 -12.07 -5.12 5.00
CA ALA A 114 -12.27 -5.95 6.19
C ALA A 114 -12.58 -5.11 7.45
N LEU A 115 -12.04 -3.91 7.55
CA LEU A 115 -12.31 -2.97 8.65
C LEU A 115 -13.76 -2.51 8.67
N GLY A 116 -14.46 -2.47 7.53
CA GLY A 116 -15.87 -2.12 7.48
C GLY A 116 -16.16 -0.67 7.87
N ILE A 117 -15.29 0.26 7.51
CA ILE A 117 -15.44 1.70 7.75
C ILE A 117 -16.48 2.25 6.78
N GLU A 118 -17.54 2.86 7.31
CA GLU A 118 -18.69 3.31 6.50
C GLU A 118 -18.39 4.53 5.62
N LYS A 119 -17.70 5.53 6.18
CA LYS A 119 -17.37 6.75 5.46
C LYS A 119 -16.17 6.50 4.55
N ARG A 120 -16.35 6.59 3.23
CA ARG A 120 -15.30 6.32 2.23
C ARG A 120 -14.01 7.10 2.46
N TRP A 121 -14.10 8.39 2.81
CA TRP A 121 -12.91 9.20 3.04
C TRP A 121 -12.17 8.78 4.31
N HIS A 122 -12.88 8.33 5.38
CA HIS A 122 -12.25 7.73 6.54
C HIS A 122 -11.51 6.44 6.17
N ALA A 123 -12.18 5.57 5.39
CA ALA A 123 -11.58 4.32 4.93
C ALA A 123 -10.34 4.59 4.08
N ALA A 124 -10.39 5.57 3.18
CA ALA A 124 -9.25 5.95 2.34
C ALA A 124 -8.07 6.48 3.16
N ILE A 125 -8.31 7.33 4.15
CA ILE A 125 -7.25 7.85 5.04
C ILE A 125 -6.64 6.74 5.90
N VAL A 126 -7.46 5.83 6.45
CA VAL A 126 -6.95 4.65 7.18
C VAL A 126 -6.14 3.75 6.25
N GLY A 127 -6.57 3.61 4.99
CA GLY A 127 -5.82 2.91 3.96
C GLY A 127 -4.49 3.58 3.63
N GLY A 128 -4.45 4.91 3.51
CA GLY A 128 -3.19 5.66 3.34
C GLY A 128 -2.24 5.49 4.52
N LEU A 129 -2.75 5.52 5.76
CA LEU A 129 -1.93 5.23 6.95
C LEU A 129 -1.39 3.79 6.94
N PHE A 130 -2.22 2.83 6.52
CA PHE A 130 -1.80 1.44 6.37
C PHE A 130 -0.70 1.31 5.31
N LEU A 131 -0.83 2.02 4.17
CA LEU A 131 0.13 1.95 3.07
C LEU A 131 1.45 2.65 3.41
N ILE A 132 1.43 3.79 4.12
CA ILE A 132 2.65 4.37 4.71
C ILE A 132 3.37 3.32 5.59
N ALA A 133 2.62 2.62 6.46
CA ALA A 133 3.20 1.61 7.33
C ALA A 133 3.67 0.36 6.56
N LEU A 134 2.97 -0.03 5.49
CA LEU A 134 3.36 -1.14 4.63
C LEU A 134 4.62 -0.80 3.83
N ASP A 135 4.76 0.44 3.39
CA ASP A 135 5.88 0.89 2.56
C ASP A 135 7.15 1.19 3.39
N ALA A 136 7.00 1.65 4.62
CA ALA A 136 8.11 2.07 5.47
C ALA A 136 9.24 1.02 5.61
N PRO A 137 9.01 -0.27 5.90
CA PRO A 137 10.09 -1.26 5.97
C PRO A 137 10.88 -1.34 4.68
N TYR A 138 10.20 -1.32 3.54
CA TYR A 138 10.79 -1.36 2.22
C TYR A 138 11.63 -0.10 1.94
N MET A 139 11.05 1.08 2.15
CA MET A 139 11.68 2.37 1.86
C MET A 139 12.89 2.66 2.77
N ILE A 140 12.89 2.09 3.97
CA ILE A 140 14.00 2.20 4.92
C ILE A 140 15.11 1.19 4.60
N GLU A 141 14.75 -0.03 4.20
CA GLU A 141 15.70 -1.12 3.91
C GLU A 141 16.48 -0.87 2.61
N GLY A 142 15.79 -0.48 1.54
CA GLY A 142 16.32 -0.43 0.20
C GLY A 142 17.59 0.41 0.02
N PRO A 143 17.70 1.62 0.58
CA PRO A 143 18.90 2.45 0.44
C PRO A 143 20.05 2.06 1.39
N LEU A 144 19.90 1.05 2.26
CA LEU A 144 20.99 0.63 3.14
C LEU A 144 22.19 0.12 2.35
N ARG A 145 23.41 0.42 2.83
CA ARG A 145 24.67 0.12 2.13
C ARG A 145 24.88 -1.36 1.79
N HIS A 146 24.34 -2.25 2.58
CA HIS A 146 24.46 -3.69 2.39
C HIS A 146 23.31 -4.30 1.56
N VAL A 147 22.30 -3.48 1.19
CA VAL A 147 21.11 -3.87 0.43
C VAL A 147 21.11 -3.24 -0.95
N GLN A 148 21.18 -1.91 -1.04
CA GLN A 148 21.33 -1.11 -2.27
C GLN A 148 20.28 -1.43 -3.35
N TRP A 149 19.01 -1.55 -2.96
CA TRP A 149 17.94 -1.73 -3.95
C TRP A 149 17.77 -0.50 -4.82
N TRP A 150 18.02 0.69 -4.24
CA TRP A 150 18.09 1.97 -4.98
C TRP A 150 18.93 2.98 -4.20
N ALA A 151 19.27 4.07 -4.89
CA ALA A 151 19.85 5.25 -4.28
C ALA A 151 19.06 6.50 -4.66
N TRP A 152 18.73 7.31 -3.66
CA TRP A 152 18.11 8.60 -3.87
C TRP A 152 19.11 9.60 -4.47
N ASP A 153 18.62 10.51 -5.36
CA ASP A 153 19.45 11.61 -5.83
C ASP A 153 19.71 12.60 -4.68
N PRO A 154 20.95 12.76 -4.22
CA PRO A 154 21.27 13.67 -3.14
C PRO A 154 21.06 15.15 -3.53
N ASN A 155 20.96 15.46 -4.82
CA ASN A 155 20.75 16.81 -5.34
C ASN A 155 19.27 17.13 -5.60
N PHE A 156 18.36 16.21 -5.38
CA PHE A 156 16.95 16.47 -5.57
C PHE A 156 16.45 17.41 -4.46
N LYS A 157 16.25 18.67 -4.84
CA LYS A 157 16.02 19.81 -3.92
C LYS A 157 14.82 19.68 -2.95
N TYR A 158 13.90 18.76 -3.24
CA TYR A 158 12.71 18.54 -2.42
C TYR A 158 12.86 17.39 -1.45
N PHE A 159 14.03 16.75 -1.34
CA PHE A 159 14.24 15.68 -0.38
C PHE A 159 14.87 16.19 0.92
N GLN A 160 14.17 15.94 2.01
CA GLN A 160 14.67 15.93 3.39
C GLN A 160 14.35 14.55 3.95
N TYR A 161 15.27 13.99 4.75
CA TYR A 161 15.22 12.58 5.10
C TYR A 161 14.90 12.38 6.58
N PHE A 162 14.16 11.30 6.85
CA PHE A 162 14.02 10.68 8.15
C PHE A 162 14.39 9.21 8.03
N VAL A 163 15.40 8.74 8.74
CA VAL A 163 15.93 7.37 8.69
C VAL A 163 16.12 6.85 7.24
N GLY A 164 16.76 7.66 6.39
CA GLY A 164 17.02 7.32 4.99
C GLY A 164 15.80 7.42 4.04
N TRP A 165 14.59 7.67 4.56
CA TRP A 165 13.37 7.82 3.80
C TRP A 165 13.06 9.30 3.54
N PRO A 166 12.85 9.74 2.30
CA PRO A 166 12.45 11.10 2.00
C PRO A 166 11.09 11.44 2.60
N LEU A 167 11.01 12.54 3.33
CA LEU A 167 9.76 13.00 3.95
C LEU A 167 8.69 13.38 2.91
N LEU A 168 9.10 13.84 1.73
CA LEU A 168 8.19 14.05 0.59
C LEU A 168 7.51 12.76 0.17
N ASP A 169 8.25 11.65 0.17
CA ASP A 169 7.72 10.34 -0.22
C ASP A 169 6.71 9.81 0.80
N VAL A 170 6.94 10.01 2.10
CA VAL A 170 5.95 9.71 3.16
C VAL A 170 4.61 10.42 2.89
N CYS A 171 4.66 11.71 2.48
CA CYS A 171 3.46 12.45 2.12
C CYS A 171 2.80 11.87 0.87
N TRP A 172 3.59 11.50 -0.12
CA TRP A 172 3.14 10.88 -1.35
C TRP A 172 2.41 9.56 -1.08
N GLN A 173 3.07 8.59 -0.45
CA GLN A 173 2.47 7.30 -0.09
C GLN A 173 1.15 7.49 0.70
N GLY A 174 1.13 8.41 1.65
CA GLY A 174 -0.06 8.69 2.43
C GLY A 174 -1.21 9.29 1.62
N THR A 175 -0.92 10.29 0.77
CA THR A 175 -1.99 11.10 0.15
C THR A 175 -2.43 10.56 -1.21
N TRP A 176 -1.52 10.15 -2.08
CA TRP A 176 -1.88 9.65 -3.41
C TRP A 176 -2.53 8.28 -3.31
N GLU A 177 -2.01 7.42 -2.46
CA GLU A 177 -2.58 6.10 -2.27
C GLU A 177 -3.92 6.15 -1.53
N ALA A 178 -4.10 7.08 -0.58
CA ALA A 178 -5.42 7.35 -0.02
C ALA A 178 -6.41 7.83 -1.10
N LEU A 179 -5.98 8.70 -2.02
CA LEU A 179 -6.80 9.13 -3.15
C LEU A 179 -7.15 7.96 -4.07
N PHE A 180 -6.17 7.10 -4.39
CA PHE A 180 -6.40 5.88 -5.17
C PHE A 180 -7.48 5.01 -4.51
N LEU A 181 -7.33 4.71 -3.24
CA LEU A 181 -8.28 3.91 -2.48
C LEU A 181 -9.66 4.55 -2.42
N TYR A 182 -9.74 5.89 -2.27
CA TYR A 182 -11.00 6.61 -2.30
C TYR A 182 -11.73 6.44 -3.63
N ILE A 183 -11.02 6.56 -4.75
CA ILE A 183 -11.56 6.38 -6.11
C ILE A 183 -12.06 4.93 -6.30
N MET A 184 -11.30 3.93 -5.84
CA MET A 184 -11.70 2.52 -5.90
C MET A 184 -12.95 2.23 -5.06
N LEU A 185 -13.02 2.73 -3.84
CA LEU A 185 -14.19 2.61 -2.96
C LEU A 185 -15.43 3.33 -3.54
N TRP A 186 -15.21 4.45 -4.24
CA TRP A 186 -16.30 5.15 -4.93
C TRP A 186 -16.85 4.34 -6.10
N ALA A 187 -15.98 3.68 -6.86
CA ALA A 187 -16.36 2.91 -8.03
C ALA A 187 -16.93 1.52 -7.68
N MET A 188 -16.55 0.94 -6.54
CA MET A 188 -16.86 -0.45 -6.15
C MET A 188 -18.33 -0.80 -6.35
N ARG A 189 -19.25 0.06 -5.86
CA ARG A 189 -20.70 -0.19 -5.99
C ARG A 189 -21.18 -0.16 -7.44
N ARG A 190 -20.57 0.65 -8.30
CA ARG A 190 -20.89 0.76 -9.73
C ARG A 190 -20.34 -0.39 -10.56
N ILE A 191 -19.23 -0.97 -10.10
CA ILE A 191 -18.53 -2.07 -10.78
C ILE A 191 -19.21 -3.41 -10.46
N ASP A 192 -19.49 -3.70 -9.19
CA ASP A 192 -19.91 -5.01 -8.73
C ASP A 192 -21.41 -5.15 -8.50
N ALA A 193 -22.06 -4.10 -8.04
CA ALA A 193 -23.43 -4.21 -7.61
C ALA A 193 -24.36 -3.41 -8.50
N GLY A 194 -25.46 -4.06 -8.84
CA GLY A 194 -26.72 -3.42 -8.90
C GLY A 194 -27.27 -3.10 -7.50
N GLU A 195 -26.46 -2.74 -6.52
CA GLU A 195 -26.94 -2.32 -5.19
C GLU A 195 -27.79 -1.07 -5.34
N ASN A 196 -29.03 -1.12 -4.88
CA ASN A 196 -30.02 -0.05 -4.94
C ASN A 196 -30.55 0.32 -6.34
N GLY A 197 -30.63 -0.65 -7.29
CA GLY A 197 -31.25 -0.43 -8.60
C GLY A 197 -30.40 0.38 -9.60
N GLY A 198 -29.13 0.65 -9.28
CA GLY A 198 -28.19 1.28 -10.21
C GLY A 198 -27.71 0.32 -11.29
N THR A 199 -27.54 0.80 -12.50
CA THR A 199 -26.98 0.00 -13.60
C THR A 199 -25.51 -0.34 -13.33
N ARG A 200 -25.22 -1.62 -13.26
CA ARG A 200 -23.84 -2.14 -13.19
C ARG A 200 -23.06 -1.70 -14.43
N TRP A 201 -21.83 -1.22 -14.28
CA TRP A 201 -21.00 -0.87 -15.42
C TRP A 201 -20.72 -2.10 -16.31
N SER A 202 -20.67 -1.89 -17.62
CA SER A 202 -20.22 -2.92 -18.56
C SER A 202 -18.77 -3.32 -18.29
N ASN A 203 -18.36 -4.50 -18.78
CA ASN A 203 -16.96 -4.94 -18.65
C ASN A 203 -15.99 -3.96 -19.34
N ALA A 204 -16.35 -3.46 -20.52
CA ALA A 204 -15.53 -2.47 -21.23
C ALA A 204 -15.29 -1.21 -20.39
N LYS A 205 -16.34 -0.69 -19.74
CA LYS A 205 -16.23 0.48 -18.86
C LYS A 205 -15.44 0.16 -17.59
N ALA A 206 -15.74 -0.94 -16.91
CA ALA A 206 -15.17 -1.30 -15.62
C ALA A 206 -13.69 -1.73 -15.72
N LEU A 207 -13.33 -2.53 -16.72
CA LEU A 207 -12.00 -3.12 -16.84
C LEU A 207 -11.12 -2.43 -17.90
N GLY A 208 -11.74 -1.83 -18.92
CA GLY A 208 -11.00 -1.15 -19.99
C GLY A 208 -10.79 0.34 -19.74
N MET A 209 -11.88 1.09 -19.47
CA MET A 209 -11.80 2.55 -19.40
C MET A 209 -11.47 3.07 -18.00
N PHE A 210 -12.09 2.51 -16.96
CA PHE A 210 -11.98 3.08 -15.62
C PHE A 210 -10.59 2.92 -14.98
N PRO A 211 -9.87 1.78 -15.08
CA PRO A 211 -8.55 1.63 -14.48
C PRO A 211 -7.53 2.68 -14.93
N PRO A 212 -7.32 2.93 -16.26
CA PRO A 212 -6.39 3.98 -16.68
C PRO A 212 -6.86 5.38 -16.27
N LEU A 213 -8.17 5.68 -16.33
CA LEU A 213 -8.69 6.96 -15.89
C LEU A 213 -8.46 7.18 -14.39
N ALA A 214 -8.67 6.15 -13.56
CA ALA A 214 -8.44 6.24 -12.13
C ALA A 214 -6.96 6.48 -11.82
N ALA A 215 -6.06 5.71 -12.44
CA ALA A 215 -4.61 5.87 -12.29
C ALA A 215 -4.15 7.28 -12.69
N LEU A 216 -4.53 7.73 -13.88
CA LEU A 216 -4.19 9.06 -14.38
C LEU A 216 -4.80 10.19 -13.54
N THR A 217 -5.99 9.99 -12.97
CA THR A 217 -6.60 10.97 -12.05
C THR A 217 -5.76 11.14 -10.79
N VAL A 218 -5.26 10.03 -10.20
CA VAL A 218 -4.37 10.12 -9.04
C VAL A 218 -3.07 10.84 -9.40
N LEU A 219 -2.47 10.49 -10.54
CA LEU A 219 -1.23 11.11 -11.01
C LEU A 219 -1.40 12.61 -11.35
N ALA A 220 -2.56 13.03 -11.84
CA ALA A 220 -2.85 14.43 -12.15
C ALA A 220 -3.17 15.27 -10.89
N ILE A 221 -3.89 14.71 -9.93
CA ILE A 221 -4.31 15.42 -8.71
C ILE A 221 -3.23 15.33 -7.62
N GLY A 222 -2.50 14.22 -7.55
CA GLY A 222 -1.52 13.93 -6.51
C GLY A 222 -0.51 15.06 -6.26
N PRO A 223 0.12 15.67 -7.28
CA PRO A 223 1.08 16.74 -7.07
C PRO A 223 0.52 17.93 -6.27
N PHE A 224 -0.77 18.23 -6.41
CA PHE A 224 -1.41 19.29 -5.63
C PHE A 224 -1.52 18.95 -4.14
N LEU A 225 -1.58 17.67 -3.80
CA LEU A 225 -1.59 17.21 -2.40
C LEU A 225 -0.20 17.34 -1.74
N LEU A 226 0.86 17.46 -2.54
CA LEU A 226 2.23 17.65 -2.06
C LEU A 226 2.61 19.13 -1.92
N VAL A 227 1.78 20.07 -2.37
CA VAL A 227 2.06 21.52 -2.29
C VAL A 227 2.45 21.97 -0.87
N PRO A 228 1.82 21.51 0.24
CA PRO A 228 2.23 21.93 1.57
C PRO A 228 3.68 21.57 1.89
N VAL A 229 4.12 20.34 1.58
CA VAL A 229 5.48 19.88 1.89
C VAL A 229 6.51 20.44 0.92
N THR A 230 6.21 20.53 -0.37
CA THR A 230 7.11 21.12 -1.37
C THR A 230 7.20 22.64 -1.23
N GLY A 231 6.11 23.31 -0.88
CA GLY A 231 6.07 24.75 -0.64
C GLY A 231 6.93 25.16 0.55
N VAL A 232 6.85 24.43 1.67
CA VAL A 232 7.73 24.67 2.81
C VAL A 232 9.19 24.51 2.42
N THR A 233 9.53 23.47 1.64
CA THR A 233 10.91 23.28 1.17
C THR A 233 11.36 24.39 0.23
N ALA A 234 10.50 24.83 -0.68
CA ALA A 234 10.82 25.94 -1.60
C ALA A 234 11.09 27.25 -0.86
N LEU A 235 10.51 27.43 0.32
CA LEU A 235 10.76 28.58 1.22
C LEU A 235 11.94 28.35 2.18
N GLY A 236 12.71 27.26 2.02
CA GLY A 236 13.85 26.93 2.87
C GLY A 236 13.48 26.35 4.24
N GLY A 237 12.23 25.98 4.46
CA GLY A 237 11.75 25.42 5.72
C GLY A 237 11.91 23.90 5.85
N PRO A 238 11.78 23.35 7.07
CA PRO A 238 11.84 21.93 7.31
C PRO A 238 10.52 21.22 6.94
N GLN A 239 10.61 20.03 6.32
CA GLN A 239 9.43 19.22 5.95
C GLN A 239 8.79 18.49 7.14
N TRP A 240 9.59 18.14 8.17
CA TRP A 240 9.13 17.29 9.26
C TRP A 240 7.87 17.79 9.99
N PRO A 241 7.59 19.10 10.19
CA PRO A 241 6.36 19.53 10.83
C PRO A 241 5.12 19.24 9.98
N VAL A 242 5.25 19.38 8.66
CA VAL A 242 4.14 19.07 7.72
C VAL A 242 3.83 17.59 7.74
N VAL A 243 4.87 16.75 7.69
CA VAL A 243 4.72 15.29 7.74
C VAL A 243 4.15 14.84 9.09
N ALA A 244 4.65 15.39 10.20
CA ALA A 244 4.14 15.07 11.53
C ALA A 244 2.66 15.44 11.67
N LEU A 245 2.25 16.60 11.15
CA LEU A 245 0.85 17.04 11.13
C LEU A 245 -0.02 16.10 10.29
N LEU A 246 0.45 15.70 9.11
CA LEU A 246 -0.24 14.74 8.25
C LEU A 246 -0.46 13.40 8.96
N ILE A 247 0.60 12.84 9.54
CA ILE A 247 0.52 11.56 10.27
C ILE A 247 -0.41 11.69 11.49
N ALA A 248 -0.30 12.76 12.27
CA ALA A 248 -1.19 13.01 13.40
C ALA A 248 -2.65 13.12 12.98
N ALA A 249 -2.95 13.82 11.89
CA ALA A 249 -4.30 13.92 11.33
C ALA A 249 -4.81 12.54 10.86
N TYR A 250 -3.98 11.74 10.22
CA TYR A 250 -4.33 10.38 9.78
C TYR A 250 -4.62 9.46 10.97
N ILE A 251 -3.81 9.52 12.01
CA ILE A 251 -4.03 8.77 13.26
C ILE A 251 -5.34 9.20 13.92
N ALA A 252 -5.61 10.51 14.02
CA ALA A 252 -6.85 11.03 14.59
C ALA A 252 -8.09 10.52 13.84
N VAL A 253 -8.07 10.58 12.50
CA VAL A 253 -9.14 10.02 11.65
C VAL A 253 -9.25 8.51 11.83
N ALA A 254 -8.13 7.79 11.89
CA ALA A 254 -8.13 6.34 12.09
C ALA A 254 -8.77 5.96 13.44
N VAL A 255 -8.44 6.66 14.52
CA VAL A 255 -9.04 6.43 15.85
C VAL A 255 -10.57 6.63 15.81
N ILE A 256 -11.04 7.69 15.16
CA ILE A 256 -12.48 7.98 15.02
C ILE A 256 -13.14 6.90 14.15
N ALA A 257 -12.55 6.58 13.00
CA ALA A 257 -13.08 5.62 12.04
C ALA A 257 -13.18 4.20 12.62
N LEU A 258 -12.13 3.76 13.33
CA LEU A 258 -12.07 2.42 13.91
C LEU A 258 -13.02 2.24 15.10
N ARG A 259 -13.37 3.31 15.85
CA ARG A 259 -14.38 3.27 16.92
C ARG A 259 -15.77 2.97 16.37
N THR A 260 -16.09 3.50 15.18
CA THR A 260 -17.42 3.39 14.54
C THR A 260 -17.49 2.30 13.47
N ALA A 261 -16.39 1.62 13.17
CA ALA A 261 -16.29 0.63 12.11
C ALA A 261 -17.19 -0.59 12.37
N ARG A 262 -17.93 -1.01 11.34
CA ARG A 262 -18.72 -2.26 11.34
C ARG A 262 -17.84 -3.44 10.93
N ARG A 263 -16.96 -3.84 11.83
CA ARG A 263 -15.96 -4.89 11.61
C ARG A 263 -16.59 -6.17 11.09
N LYS A 264 -16.05 -6.75 10.03
CA LYS A 264 -16.55 -8.00 9.44
C LYS A 264 -16.36 -9.24 10.35
N GLY A 265 -15.52 -9.15 11.38
CA GLY A 265 -15.21 -10.24 12.31
C GLY A 265 -14.33 -11.34 11.70
N SER A 266 -13.82 -11.14 10.51
CA SER A 266 -12.93 -12.08 9.81
C SER A 266 -11.95 -11.32 8.93
N VAL A 267 -10.79 -11.91 8.73
CA VAL A 267 -9.81 -11.50 7.71
C VAL A 267 -9.80 -12.56 6.64
N GLU A 268 -9.82 -12.17 5.38
CA GLU A 268 -9.74 -13.13 4.29
C GLU A 268 -8.38 -13.85 4.30
N PRO A 269 -8.33 -15.17 4.06
CA PRO A 269 -7.07 -15.93 4.11
C PRO A 269 -5.98 -15.38 3.21
N VAL A 270 -6.32 -14.87 2.02
CA VAL A 270 -5.35 -14.27 1.10
C VAL A 270 -4.71 -13.02 1.70
N THR A 271 -5.48 -12.15 2.34
CA THR A 271 -4.97 -10.93 2.98
C THR A 271 -4.07 -11.28 4.16
N ALA A 272 -4.48 -12.23 5.00
CA ALA A 272 -3.68 -12.72 6.12
C ALA A 272 -2.36 -13.33 5.66
N PHE A 273 -2.41 -14.14 4.59
CA PHE A 273 -1.22 -14.78 4.01
C PHE A 273 -0.24 -13.74 3.44
N ILE A 274 -0.72 -12.80 2.64
CA ILE A 274 0.09 -11.73 2.03
C ILE A 274 0.80 -10.92 3.14
N VAL A 275 0.02 -10.45 4.12
CA VAL A 275 0.58 -9.62 5.21
C VAL A 275 1.53 -10.43 6.09
N PHE A 276 1.23 -11.70 6.37
CA PHE A 276 2.14 -12.56 7.12
C PHE A 276 3.47 -12.76 6.37
N ALA A 277 3.43 -13.09 5.08
CA ALA A 277 4.64 -13.26 4.28
C ALA A 277 5.50 -11.99 4.27
N TYR A 278 4.86 -10.82 4.08
CA TYR A 278 5.52 -9.53 4.12
C TYR A 278 6.17 -9.26 5.49
N VAL A 279 5.39 -9.35 6.57
CA VAL A 279 5.86 -9.07 7.93
C VAL A 279 6.98 -10.01 8.35
N ALA A 280 6.87 -11.31 8.05
CA ALA A 280 7.91 -12.29 8.37
C ALA A 280 9.23 -12.00 7.66
N SER A 281 9.15 -11.61 6.38
CA SER A 281 10.35 -11.29 5.57
C SER A 281 11.06 -10.03 6.06
N PHE A 282 10.34 -8.96 6.31
CA PHE A 282 10.95 -7.75 6.86
C PHE A 282 11.38 -7.90 8.32
N ALA A 283 10.72 -8.72 9.12
CA ALA A 283 11.22 -9.08 10.45
C ALA A 283 12.57 -9.78 10.40
N ALA A 284 12.81 -10.67 9.41
CA ALA A 284 14.11 -11.28 9.20
C ALA A 284 15.17 -10.25 8.82
N MET A 285 14.88 -9.31 7.90
CA MET A 285 15.79 -8.22 7.53
C MET A 285 16.11 -7.30 8.71
N VAL A 286 15.10 -6.90 9.49
CA VAL A 286 15.29 -6.11 10.72
C VAL A 286 16.18 -6.83 11.72
N THR A 287 16.07 -8.15 11.84
CA THR A 287 16.94 -8.95 12.74
C THR A 287 18.40 -8.89 12.30
N GLU A 288 18.68 -8.91 10.99
CA GLU A 288 20.02 -8.71 10.48
C GLU A 288 20.53 -7.28 10.75
N ASN A 289 19.67 -6.27 10.54
CA ASN A 289 20.02 -4.88 10.84
C ASN A 289 20.40 -4.66 12.31
N ILE A 290 19.83 -5.44 13.25
CA ILE A 290 20.23 -5.41 14.66
C ILE A 290 21.68 -5.93 14.83
N ALA A 291 22.04 -6.94 14.07
CA ALA A 291 23.39 -7.52 14.10
C ALA A 291 24.43 -6.67 13.37
N TYR A 292 23.97 -5.84 12.43
CA TYR A 292 24.80 -5.02 11.57
C TYR A 292 25.15 -3.68 12.24
N GLU A 293 26.38 -3.56 12.75
CA GLU A 293 27.03 -2.32 13.24
C GLU A 293 26.36 -1.45 14.32
N GLY A 294 25.24 -1.79 14.93
CA GLY A 294 24.66 -1.09 16.10
C GLY A 294 24.25 0.38 15.89
N ARG A 295 24.38 0.94 14.67
CA ARG A 295 24.12 2.35 14.34
C ARG A 295 22.75 2.59 13.69
N LEU A 296 21.97 1.54 13.45
CA LEU A 296 20.70 1.61 12.75
C LEU A 296 19.49 1.69 13.69
N THR A 297 19.66 2.06 14.96
CA THR A 297 18.57 2.05 15.96
C THR A 297 17.32 2.78 15.49
N GLY A 298 17.47 3.97 14.92
CA GLY A 298 16.33 4.75 14.40
C GLY A 298 15.61 4.05 13.26
N TYR A 299 16.35 3.41 12.35
CA TYR A 299 15.83 2.62 11.23
C TYR A 299 15.05 1.42 11.73
N ILE A 300 15.63 0.64 12.63
CA ILE A 300 15.05 -0.55 13.25
C ILE A 300 13.75 -0.21 13.97
N VAL A 301 13.76 0.85 14.79
CA VAL A 301 12.56 1.30 15.53
C VAL A 301 11.43 1.68 14.56
N ALA A 302 11.75 2.43 13.50
CA ALA A 302 10.75 2.83 12.51
C ALA A 302 10.17 1.62 11.77
N GLN A 303 11.00 0.66 11.34
CA GLN A 303 10.55 -0.57 10.70
C GLN A 303 9.66 -1.41 11.64
N ILE A 304 10.05 -1.58 12.91
CA ILE A 304 9.25 -2.34 13.90
C ILE A 304 7.89 -1.69 14.12
N ILE A 305 7.83 -0.35 14.30
CA ILE A 305 6.56 0.38 14.46
C ILE A 305 5.67 0.16 13.23
N ALA A 306 6.25 0.22 12.05
CA ALA A 306 5.53 -0.01 10.80
C ALA A 306 4.96 -1.43 10.70
N LEU A 307 5.77 -2.46 10.97
CA LEU A 307 5.33 -3.87 10.94
C LEU A 307 4.25 -4.16 11.99
N ILE A 308 4.34 -3.56 13.19
CA ILE A 308 3.31 -3.64 14.21
C ILE A 308 2.01 -2.98 13.72
N THR A 309 2.09 -1.81 13.10
CA THR A 309 0.93 -1.08 12.58
C THR A 309 0.23 -1.86 11.48
N VAL A 310 0.97 -2.41 10.52
CA VAL A 310 0.45 -3.28 9.45
C VAL A 310 -0.26 -4.50 10.03
N SER A 311 0.39 -5.19 10.95
CA SER A 311 -0.16 -6.38 11.61
C SER A 311 -1.42 -6.04 12.39
N TRP A 312 -1.39 -4.97 13.16
CA TRP A 312 -2.51 -4.53 13.99
C TRP A 312 -3.74 -4.16 13.17
N LEU A 313 -3.59 -3.33 12.13
CA LEU A 313 -4.70 -2.95 11.26
C LEU A 313 -5.28 -4.15 10.52
N THR A 314 -4.43 -5.08 10.07
CA THR A 314 -4.88 -6.32 9.41
C THR A 314 -5.68 -7.22 10.34
N LEU A 315 -5.25 -7.37 11.59
CA LEU A 315 -5.90 -8.26 12.57
C LEU A 315 -7.04 -7.59 13.33
N PHE A 316 -7.16 -6.27 13.27
CA PHE A 316 -8.18 -5.51 13.98
C PHE A 316 -9.62 -5.99 13.74
N PRO A 317 -10.04 -6.42 12.54
CA PRO A 317 -11.38 -6.97 12.32
C PRO A 317 -11.72 -8.15 13.22
N LEU A 318 -10.74 -8.98 13.61
CA LEU A 318 -10.94 -10.15 14.46
C LEU A 318 -11.41 -9.79 15.87
N THR A 319 -11.11 -8.59 16.36
CA THR A 319 -11.52 -8.14 17.70
C THR A 319 -13.05 -8.00 17.85
N ALA A 320 -13.80 -7.91 16.73
CA ALA A 320 -15.25 -7.83 16.74
C ALA A 320 -15.94 -9.14 17.15
N ARG A 321 -15.30 -10.28 16.87
CA ARG A 321 -15.89 -11.61 17.13
C ARG A 321 -16.03 -11.92 18.63
N ARG A 322 -15.12 -11.41 19.46
CA ARG A 322 -15.16 -11.63 20.92
C ARG A 322 -16.30 -10.90 21.62
N ARG A 323 -16.71 -9.72 21.16
CA ARG A 323 -17.81 -8.94 21.76
C ARG A 323 -19.18 -9.51 21.43
N ARG A 324 -19.41 -10.09 20.24
CA ARG A 324 -20.69 -10.73 19.88
C ARG A 324 -20.90 -12.07 20.58
N ALA A 325 -19.85 -12.83 20.85
CA ALA A 325 -19.93 -14.09 21.60
C ALA A 325 -20.28 -13.88 23.08
N GLN A 326 -20.04 -12.69 23.65
CA GLN A 326 -20.37 -12.36 25.04
C GLN A 326 -21.74 -11.69 25.21
N GLN A 327 -22.45 -11.30 24.16
CA GLN A 327 -23.78 -10.68 24.21
C GLN A 327 -24.99 -11.62 24.20
N PRO A 328 -24.96 -12.93 23.82
CA PRO A 328 -26.17 -13.72 23.74
C PRO A 328 -26.75 -14.18 25.06
N ALA A 329 -26.06 -14.02 26.18
CA ALA A 329 -26.57 -14.51 27.46
C ALA A 329 -27.48 -13.51 28.27
N ARG A 330 -27.48 -12.23 27.91
CA ARG A 330 -28.28 -11.21 28.61
C ARG A 330 -29.64 -10.91 27.97
N ALA A 331 -29.86 -11.20 26.72
CA ALA A 331 -31.13 -10.90 26.04
C ALA A 331 -32.20 -11.99 26.21
N VAL A 332 -31.83 -13.21 26.62
CA VAL A 332 -32.77 -14.32 26.84
C VAL A 332 -33.28 -14.35 28.27
N ALA A 333 -32.60 -13.70 29.23
CA ALA A 333 -32.98 -13.70 30.62
C ALA A 333 -34.08 -12.66 31.00
N THR A 334 -34.44 -11.76 30.06
CA THR A 334 -35.49 -10.74 30.30
C THR A 334 -36.75 -10.93 29.46
N GLY A 335 -36.84 -12.03 28.72
CA GLY A 335 -37.97 -12.32 27.83
C GLY A 335 -39.00 -13.36 28.32
N LEU A 336 -38.95 -13.75 29.58
CA LEU A 336 -39.99 -14.61 30.19
C LEU A 336 -40.76 -13.81 31.22
N GLY A 337 -41.79 -13.15 30.79
CA GLY A 337 -42.77 -12.51 31.69
C GLY A 337 -43.64 -11.50 30.93
N VAL A 338 -44.62 -11.97 30.25
CA VAL A 338 -46.02 -11.53 30.20
C VAL A 338 -46.74 -12.31 29.10
N LEU A 339 -47.20 -13.48 29.40
CA LEU A 339 -48.42 -14.02 28.86
C LEU A 339 -49.50 -13.57 29.82
N ASP A 340 -50.49 -12.83 29.43
CA ASP A 340 -51.87 -13.30 29.47
C ASP A 340 -52.90 -12.17 29.29
N VAL A 341 -54.06 -12.56 28.72
CA VAL A 341 -55.41 -12.00 28.85
C VAL A 341 -55.78 -10.81 27.97
N ARG A 342 -56.36 -11.06 26.89
CA ARG A 342 -57.74 -11.05 26.39
C ARG A 342 -57.80 -10.91 24.87
#